data_b5bd14900380284e80ad2b365a0f5ebc
#
_entry.id   b5bd14900380284e80ad2b365a0f5ebc
#
_cell.length_a   1.000
_cell.length_b   1.000
_cell.length_c   1.000
_cell.angle_alpha   90.00
_cell.angle_beta   90.00
_cell.angle_gamma   90.00
#
_symmetry.space_group_name_H-M   'P 1'
#
loop_
_entity.id
_entity.type
_entity.pdbx_description
1 polymer ?
#
loop_
_entity_poly.entity_id
_entity_poly.type
_entity_poly.pdbx_seq_one_letter_code
_entity_poly.pdbx_strand_id
1 'polypeptide(L)'
;MQNTFLVGLSRQVALSRELDVVANNIANINTNGYKADGSLFEEYLASNARSDTGGRVSYVRDRGVWHDMGAGPTEHTGNPLDLAIDGDGFFAVQTPRGERYTRNGALHLNSTGQLVTSEGDPVLGTGGPIAFQP
;
A
#
# COMPACT_ATOMS: atom_id res chain seq x y z
N MET A 1 7.59 23.80 30.32
CA MET A 1 6.25 23.17 30.15
C MET A 1 5.79 23.09 28.71
N GLN A 2 5.92 24.14 27.87
CA GLN A 2 5.50 24.11 26.46
C GLN A 2 6.21 23.02 25.63
N ASN A 3 7.52 22.83 25.79
CA ASN A 3 8.28 21.84 25.02
C ASN A 3 7.88 20.39 25.35
N THR A 4 7.58 20.09 26.60
CA THR A 4 7.13 18.76 27.04
C THR A 4 5.76 18.43 26.46
N PHE A 5 4.87 19.42 26.40
CA PHE A 5 3.55 19.28 25.78
C PHE A 5 3.66 19.03 24.29
N LEU A 6 4.52 19.76 23.57
CA LEU A 6 4.75 19.58 22.13
C LEU A 6 5.36 18.20 21.80
N VAL A 7 6.27 17.69 22.64
CA VAL A 7 6.82 16.32 22.50
C VAL A 7 5.71 15.29 22.68
N GLY A 8 4.88 15.45 23.72
CA GLY A 8 3.73 14.57 23.93
C GLY A 8 2.77 14.57 22.76
N LEU A 9 2.44 15.76 22.22
CA LEU A 9 1.57 15.90 21.06
C LEU A 9 2.18 15.26 19.79
N SER A 10 3.47 15.47 19.51
CA SER A 10 4.13 14.87 18.35
C SER A 10 4.13 13.35 18.41
N ARG A 11 4.35 12.76 19.59
CA ARG A 11 4.26 11.31 19.79
C ARG A 11 2.83 10.78 19.62
N GLN A 12 1.84 11.53 20.11
CA GLN A 12 0.43 11.14 19.97
C GLN A 12 0.00 11.15 18.51
N VAL A 13 0.42 12.15 17.72
CA VAL A 13 0.16 12.21 16.28
C VAL A 13 0.84 11.04 15.56
N ALA A 14 2.11 10.72 15.91
CA ALA A 14 2.83 9.59 15.33
C ALA A 14 2.12 8.25 15.62
N LEU A 15 1.70 8.02 16.86
CA LEU A 15 0.97 6.82 17.25
C LEU A 15 -0.40 6.71 16.55
N SER A 16 -1.11 7.84 16.38
CA SER A 16 -2.37 7.86 15.63
C SER A 16 -2.16 7.43 14.17
N ARG A 17 -1.10 7.92 13.53
CA ARG A 17 -0.73 7.51 12.16
C ARG A 17 -0.37 6.03 12.07
N GLU A 18 0.36 5.51 13.04
CA GLU A 18 0.70 4.09 13.09
C GLU A 18 -0.55 3.22 13.24
N LEU A 19 -1.50 3.64 14.06
CA LEU A 19 -2.79 2.97 14.19
C LEU A 19 -3.60 3.00 12.88
N ASP A 20 -3.57 4.12 12.14
CA ASP A 20 -4.23 4.21 10.83
C ASP A 20 -3.62 3.24 9.82
N VAL A 21 -2.29 3.11 9.79
CA VAL A 21 -1.58 2.16 8.93
C VAL A 21 -1.93 0.71 9.32
N VAL A 22 -1.89 0.37 10.60
CA VAL A 22 -2.27 -0.97 11.09
C VAL A 22 -3.72 -1.28 10.75
N ALA A 23 -4.64 -0.34 10.95
CA ALA A 23 -6.05 -0.52 10.63
C ALA A 23 -6.27 -0.77 9.12
N ASN A 24 -5.54 -0.03 8.27
CA ASN A 24 -5.58 -0.23 6.82
C ASN A 24 -5.04 -1.61 6.42
N ASN A 25 -3.93 -2.05 7.01
CA ASN A 25 -3.38 -3.38 6.77
C ASN A 25 -4.35 -4.49 7.20
N ILE A 26 -5.00 -4.34 8.37
CA ILE A 26 -5.99 -5.30 8.85
C ILE A 26 -7.21 -5.33 7.92
N ALA A 27 -7.71 -4.18 7.48
CA ALA A 27 -8.84 -4.10 6.57
C ALA A 27 -8.57 -4.82 5.24
N ASN A 28 -7.30 -4.89 4.82
CA ASN A 28 -6.87 -5.49 3.56
C ASN A 28 -6.18 -6.86 3.70
N ILE A 29 -6.25 -7.50 4.87
CA ILE A 29 -5.56 -8.78 5.13
C ILE A 29 -6.00 -9.90 4.19
N ASN A 30 -7.24 -9.85 3.70
CA ASN A 30 -7.81 -10.81 2.74
C ASN A 30 -7.85 -10.26 1.30
N THR A 31 -7.21 -9.13 1.04
CA THR A 31 -7.19 -8.54 -0.31
C THR A 31 -6.02 -9.13 -1.10
N ASN A 32 -6.32 -9.82 -2.20
CA ASN A 32 -5.31 -10.42 -3.05
C ASN A 32 -4.39 -9.35 -3.66
N GLY A 33 -3.08 -9.58 -3.58
CA GLY A 33 -2.07 -8.66 -4.12
C GLY A 33 -1.92 -7.35 -3.36
N TYR A 34 -2.53 -7.21 -2.17
CA TYR A 34 -2.30 -6.06 -1.30
C TYR A 34 -0.84 -6.00 -0.84
N LYS A 35 -0.29 -4.81 -0.88
CA LYS A 35 1.05 -4.53 -0.36
C LYS A 35 0.92 -3.80 0.96
N ALA A 36 1.37 -4.44 2.04
CA ALA A 36 1.26 -3.88 3.38
C ALA A 36 2.00 -2.54 3.49
N ASP A 37 1.35 -1.61 4.15
CA ASP A 37 1.92 -0.31 4.45
C ASP A 37 2.75 -0.37 5.73
N GLY A 38 3.87 0.34 5.75
CA GLY A 38 4.68 0.59 6.94
C GLY A 38 4.85 2.09 7.16
N SER A 39 4.78 2.53 8.39
CA SER A 39 5.03 3.92 8.77
C SER A 39 6.53 4.18 8.92
N LEU A 40 6.99 5.31 8.38
CA LEU A 40 8.37 5.77 8.52
C LEU A 40 8.40 6.99 9.43
N PHE A 41 9.03 6.84 10.59
CA PHE A 41 9.22 7.93 11.55
C PHE A 41 10.68 8.37 11.59
N GLU A 42 10.90 9.67 11.71
CA GLU A 42 12.21 10.26 11.93
C GLU A 42 12.23 11.01 13.25
N GLU A 43 13.26 10.73 14.05
CA GLU A 43 13.52 11.50 15.25
C GLU A 43 14.24 12.80 14.87
N TYR A 44 13.61 13.94 15.18
CA TYR A 44 14.19 15.26 14.97
C TYR A 44 14.66 15.86 16.30
N LEU A 45 15.97 16.02 16.45
CA LEU A 45 16.59 16.71 17.56
C LEU A 45 16.58 18.22 17.30
N ALA A 46 15.72 18.94 17.98
CA ALA A 46 15.77 20.41 17.93
C ALA A 46 17.03 20.92 18.65
N SER A 47 17.98 21.46 17.89
CA SER A 47 19.28 21.90 18.42
C SER A 47 19.16 23.04 19.44
N ASN A 48 18.07 23.80 19.42
CA ASN A 48 17.84 24.96 20.27
C ASN A 48 16.75 24.74 21.34
N ALA A 49 16.09 23.59 21.38
CA ALA A 49 15.06 23.29 22.37
C ALA A 49 15.64 22.48 23.51
N ARG A 50 15.58 23.02 24.72
CA ARG A 50 15.95 22.33 25.97
C ARG A 50 14.72 22.08 26.81
N SER A 51 14.66 20.92 27.46
CA SER A 51 13.66 20.69 28.52
C SER A 51 13.94 21.56 29.72
N ASP A 52 12.94 21.79 30.58
CA ASP A 52 13.10 22.52 31.85
C ASP A 52 14.16 21.86 32.79
N THR A 53 14.52 20.61 32.53
CA THR A 53 15.58 19.86 33.22
C THR A 53 16.93 19.89 32.50
N GLY A 54 17.09 20.68 31.42
CA GLY A 54 18.35 20.86 30.68
C GLY A 54 18.66 19.76 29.64
N GLY A 55 17.78 18.77 29.45
CA GLY A 55 17.91 17.75 28.41
C GLY A 55 17.55 18.26 27.00
N ARG A 56 18.10 17.61 25.96
CA ARG A 56 17.71 17.87 24.56
C ARG A 56 16.29 17.39 24.32
N VAL A 57 15.51 18.18 23.57
CA VAL A 57 14.15 17.84 23.20
C VAL A 57 14.16 17.19 21.83
N SER A 58 13.56 16.00 21.76
CA SER A 58 13.43 15.20 20.56
C SER A 58 11.96 15.16 20.15
N TYR A 59 11.68 15.52 18.89
CA TYR A 59 10.37 15.42 18.27
C TYR A 59 10.34 14.26 17.30
N VAL A 60 9.18 13.60 17.19
CA VAL A 60 8.95 12.58 16.17
C VAL A 60 8.26 13.24 14.98
N ARG A 61 8.82 13.06 13.79
CA ARG A 61 8.27 13.53 12.53
C ARG A 61 7.86 12.34 11.68
N ASP A 62 6.61 12.38 11.19
CA ASP A 62 6.13 11.47 10.15
C ASP A 62 6.81 11.82 8.83
N ARG A 63 7.46 10.84 8.21
CA ARG A 63 8.15 10.96 6.91
C ARG A 63 7.34 10.40 5.77
N GLY A 64 6.32 9.60 6.06
CA GLY A 64 5.45 8.98 5.06
C GLY A 64 5.22 7.50 5.29
N VAL A 65 4.57 6.90 4.32
CA VAL A 65 4.27 5.47 4.26
C VAL A 65 5.15 4.83 3.19
N TRP A 66 5.69 3.67 3.48
CA TRP A 66 6.36 2.81 2.50
C TRP A 66 5.54 1.53 2.31
N HIS A 67 5.64 0.93 1.13
CA HIS A 67 4.94 -0.31 0.82
C HIS A 67 5.90 -1.49 0.87
N ASP A 68 5.51 -2.56 1.55
CA ASP A 68 6.25 -3.82 1.51
C ASP A 68 6.04 -4.49 0.15
N MET A 69 7.08 -4.48 -0.69
CA MET A 69 7.04 -5.08 -2.02
C MET A 69 7.35 -6.57 -2.01
N GLY A 70 7.62 -7.17 -0.85
CA GLY A 70 7.85 -8.62 -0.70
C GLY A 70 6.72 -9.46 -1.31
N ALA A 71 7.06 -10.59 -1.92
CA ALA A 71 6.08 -11.54 -2.43
C ALA A 71 5.41 -12.29 -1.27
N GLY A 72 4.08 -12.36 -1.27
CA GLY A 72 3.30 -13.20 -0.37
C GLY A 72 3.21 -14.64 -0.87
N PRO A 73 2.61 -15.55 -0.08
CA PRO A 73 2.36 -16.92 -0.49
C PRO A 73 1.38 -16.97 -1.67
N THR A 74 1.61 -17.89 -2.59
CA THR A 74 0.71 -18.15 -3.71
C THR A 74 -0.23 -19.30 -3.33
N GLU A 75 -1.53 -19.07 -3.48
CA GLU A 75 -2.56 -20.07 -3.23
C GLU A 75 -3.15 -20.59 -4.55
N HIS A 76 -3.42 -21.89 -4.62
CA HIS A 76 -4.05 -22.50 -5.78
C HIS A 76 -5.57 -22.52 -5.60
N THR A 77 -6.29 -21.68 -6.36
CA THR A 77 -7.75 -21.54 -6.28
C THR A 77 -8.51 -22.56 -7.15
N GLY A 78 -7.85 -23.15 -8.16
CA GLY A 78 -8.49 -24.00 -9.15
C GLY A 78 -9.26 -23.25 -10.24
N ASN A 79 -9.32 -21.93 -10.20
CA ASN A 79 -9.93 -21.12 -11.24
C ASN A 79 -8.87 -20.78 -12.33
N PRO A 80 -9.11 -21.12 -13.61
CA PRO A 80 -8.12 -20.90 -14.67
C PRO A 80 -7.82 -19.45 -14.99
N LEU A 81 -8.64 -18.51 -14.52
CA LEU A 81 -8.46 -17.07 -14.72
C LEU A 81 -7.83 -16.36 -13.50
N ASP A 82 -7.59 -17.09 -12.42
CA ASP A 82 -6.83 -16.56 -11.30
C ASP A 82 -5.34 -16.72 -11.58
N LEU A 83 -4.64 -15.62 -11.71
CA LEU A 83 -3.23 -15.58 -12.08
C LEU A 83 -2.40 -15.00 -10.94
N ALA A 84 -1.27 -15.64 -10.65
CA ALA A 84 -0.26 -15.11 -9.73
C ALA A 84 1.03 -14.82 -10.50
N ILE A 85 1.67 -13.70 -10.17
CA ILE A 85 2.99 -13.36 -10.72
C ILE A 85 4.05 -13.89 -9.75
N ASP A 86 4.94 -14.74 -10.26
CA ASP A 86 6.15 -15.16 -9.56
C ASP A 86 7.29 -14.20 -9.91
N GLY A 87 7.90 -13.61 -8.88
CA GLY A 87 8.93 -12.58 -9.05
C GLY A 87 8.41 -11.14 -9.00
N ASP A 88 9.24 -10.19 -9.45
CA ASP A 88 8.97 -8.76 -9.40
C ASP A 88 8.18 -8.32 -10.65
N GLY A 89 6.92 -7.99 -10.50
CA GLY A 89 6.10 -7.56 -11.61
C GLY A 89 4.69 -7.16 -11.18
N PHE A 90 3.93 -6.57 -12.10
CA PHE A 90 2.55 -6.16 -11.88
C PHE A 90 1.75 -6.39 -13.16
N PHE A 91 0.47 -6.65 -13.00
CA PHE A 91 -0.48 -6.57 -14.12
C PHE A 91 -0.73 -5.09 -14.44
N ALA A 92 -0.63 -4.72 -15.70
CA ALA A 92 -1.06 -3.42 -16.17
C ALA A 92 -2.55 -3.47 -16.49
N VAL A 93 -3.31 -2.48 -16.02
CA VAL A 93 -4.75 -2.38 -16.24
C VAL A 93 -5.11 -0.98 -16.73
N GLN A 94 -6.08 -0.90 -17.62
CA GLN A 94 -6.58 0.37 -18.14
C GLN A 94 -7.76 0.84 -17.30
N THR A 95 -7.54 1.87 -16.48
CA THR A 95 -8.60 2.49 -15.69
C THR A 95 -9.11 3.78 -16.37
N PRO A 96 -10.27 4.32 -15.95
CA PRO A 96 -10.74 5.64 -16.43
C PRO A 96 -9.76 6.80 -16.13
N ARG A 97 -8.84 6.61 -15.18
CA ARG A 97 -7.79 7.59 -14.81
C ARG A 97 -6.44 7.33 -15.49
N GLY A 98 -6.39 6.41 -16.45
CA GLY A 98 -5.19 5.99 -17.15
C GLY A 98 -4.69 4.61 -16.73
N GLU A 99 -3.53 4.24 -17.22
CA GLU A 99 -2.87 2.97 -16.91
C GLU A 99 -2.48 2.90 -15.42
N ARG A 100 -2.78 1.76 -14.81
CA ARG A 100 -2.47 1.45 -13.40
C ARG A 100 -1.88 0.05 -13.30
N TYR A 101 -1.25 -0.22 -12.18
CA TYR A 101 -0.57 -1.48 -11.92
C TYR A 101 -1.18 -2.18 -10.70
N THR A 102 -1.40 -3.48 -10.80
CA THR A 102 -1.95 -4.28 -9.70
C THR A 102 -1.26 -5.64 -9.60
N ARG A 103 -1.21 -6.19 -8.39
CA ARG A 103 -0.82 -7.58 -8.14
C ARG A 103 -2.03 -8.50 -7.99
N ASN A 104 -3.24 -7.95 -7.95
CA ASN A 104 -4.45 -8.75 -7.86
C ASN A 104 -4.69 -9.47 -9.18
N GLY A 105 -4.59 -10.78 -9.17
CA GLY A 105 -4.77 -11.66 -10.33
C GLY A 105 -6.11 -12.39 -10.35
N ALA A 106 -7.08 -12.00 -9.53
CA ALA A 106 -8.46 -12.49 -9.63
C ALA A 106 -9.15 -11.82 -10.83
N LEU A 107 -9.04 -12.45 -11.99
CA LEU A 107 -9.49 -11.89 -13.26
C LEU A 107 -10.70 -12.67 -13.78
N HIS A 108 -11.49 -12.02 -14.64
CA HIS A 108 -12.62 -12.65 -15.31
C HIS A 108 -12.80 -12.14 -16.75
N LEU A 109 -13.60 -12.83 -17.53
CA LEU A 109 -13.93 -12.36 -18.88
C LEU A 109 -15.23 -11.54 -18.82
N ASN A 110 -15.21 -10.39 -19.48
CA ASN A 110 -16.42 -9.62 -19.69
C ASN A 110 -17.26 -10.20 -20.87
N SER A 111 -18.42 -9.60 -21.14
CA SER A 111 -19.33 -10.01 -22.20
C SER A 111 -18.72 -9.93 -23.61
N THR A 112 -17.64 -9.20 -23.79
CA THR A 112 -16.92 -9.05 -25.07
C THR A 112 -15.70 -9.97 -25.17
N GLY A 113 -15.49 -10.86 -24.18
CA GLY A 113 -14.35 -11.78 -24.14
C GLY A 113 -13.03 -11.13 -23.73
N GLN A 114 -13.05 -9.92 -23.17
CA GLN A 114 -11.85 -9.27 -22.66
C GLN A 114 -11.56 -9.68 -21.23
N LEU A 115 -10.29 -9.84 -20.90
CA LEU A 115 -9.81 -10.10 -19.55
C LEU A 115 -9.85 -8.82 -18.73
N VAL A 116 -10.63 -8.83 -17.65
CA VAL A 116 -10.86 -7.66 -16.80
C VAL A 116 -10.67 -7.99 -15.34
N THR A 117 -10.40 -6.98 -14.53
CA THR A 117 -10.36 -7.07 -13.06
C THR A 117 -11.76 -7.16 -12.48
N SER A 118 -11.88 -7.41 -11.18
CA SER A 118 -13.16 -7.37 -10.44
C SER A 118 -13.89 -6.03 -10.54
N GLU A 119 -13.18 -4.95 -10.83
CA GLU A 119 -13.71 -3.60 -11.03
C GLU A 119 -14.16 -3.34 -12.48
N GLY A 120 -13.85 -4.28 -13.40
CA GLY A 120 -14.18 -4.19 -14.82
C GLY A 120 -13.12 -3.52 -15.68
N ASP A 121 -11.95 -3.23 -15.13
CA ASP A 121 -10.85 -2.61 -15.87
C ASP A 121 -10.11 -3.63 -16.73
N PRO A 122 -9.93 -3.37 -18.05
CA PRO A 122 -9.22 -4.28 -18.94
C PRO A 122 -7.75 -4.47 -18.56
N VAL A 123 -7.30 -5.72 -18.57
CA VAL A 123 -5.88 -6.07 -18.38
C VAL A 123 -5.15 -5.84 -19.71
N LEU A 124 -4.01 -5.15 -19.63
CA LEU A 124 -3.20 -4.80 -20.78
C LEU A 124 -2.10 -5.84 -21.01
N GLY A 125 -1.96 -6.26 -22.26
CA GLY A 125 -0.82 -6.99 -22.78
C GLY A 125 0.08 -6.09 -23.62
N THR A 126 1.07 -6.66 -24.29
CA THR A 126 2.01 -5.95 -25.17
C THR A 126 1.36 -5.24 -26.36
N GLY A 127 0.18 -5.70 -26.77
CA GLY A 127 -0.59 -5.15 -27.92
C GLY A 127 -1.88 -4.42 -27.53
N GLY A 128 -2.10 -4.13 -26.24
CA GLY A 128 -3.33 -3.52 -25.74
C GLY A 128 -4.15 -4.48 -24.87
N PRO A 129 -5.47 -4.24 -24.70
CA PRO A 129 -6.32 -5.10 -23.88
C PRO A 129 -6.30 -6.56 -24.34
N ILE A 130 -6.16 -7.48 -23.39
CA ILE A 130 -6.14 -8.91 -23.66
C ILE A 130 -7.59 -9.37 -23.93
N ALA A 131 -7.84 -9.92 -25.10
CA ALA A 131 -9.14 -10.46 -25.46
C ALA A 131 -8.98 -11.90 -25.97
N PHE A 132 -9.88 -12.78 -25.55
CA PHE A 132 -10.01 -14.14 -26.05
C PHE A 132 -11.14 -14.16 -27.07
N GLN A 133 -10.85 -14.64 -28.27
CA GLN A 133 -11.89 -14.91 -29.26
C GLN A 133 -12.54 -16.26 -28.91
N PRO A 134 -13.86 -16.36 -29.00
CA PRO A 134 -14.57 -17.62 -28.75
C PRO A 134 -14.24 -18.69 -29.77
#